data_f5d5f968ffd95790e93939d642d2a562
#
_entry.id   f5d5f968ffd95790e93939d642d2a562
#
_cell.length_a   1.000
_cell.length_b   1.000
_cell.length_c   1.000
_cell.angle_alpha   90.00
_cell.angle_beta   90.00
_cell.angle_gamma   90.00
#
_symmetry.space_group_name_H-M   'P 1'
#
loop_
_entity.id
_entity.type
_entity.pdbx_description
1 polymer ?
#
loop_
_entity_poly.entity_id
_entity_poly.type
_entity_poly.pdbx_seq_one_letter_code
_entity_poly.pdbx_strand_id
1 'polypeptide(L)'
;MAKLTKLAAINIILSNVGQSPVTNIDASNPAIKLAESILDEVTNALQTEQWHFNTEQDYPFVPDVNGQIVVPSNLLALDLVPWDERDIVIRSGKLYDKKNHTYTFTTTLFLDVVWTFDFVDLPEVFKQYAAIRAANLFAGRAVGSTEVVKYSEREESIARAACLEYETRQADYNIFSDVAGDTSVIHFRPYD
;
A
#
# COMPACT_ATOMS: atom_id res chain seq x y z
N MET A 1 -1.07 22.25 7.45
CA MET A 1 -2.38 21.54 7.51
C MET A 1 -2.31 20.51 8.63
N ALA A 2 -3.43 20.28 9.35
CA ALA A 2 -3.48 19.20 10.33
C ALA A 2 -3.48 17.84 9.59
N LYS A 3 -2.72 16.87 10.09
CA LYS A 3 -2.69 15.52 9.52
C LYS A 3 -4.03 14.83 9.69
N LEU A 4 -4.51 14.12 8.66
CA LEU A 4 -5.75 13.35 8.72
C LEU A 4 -5.58 12.18 9.70
N THR A 5 -6.39 12.18 10.76
CA THR A 5 -6.40 11.08 11.75
C THR A 5 -7.36 9.97 11.30
N LYS A 6 -7.19 8.75 11.83
CA LYS A 6 -8.10 7.62 11.56
C LYS A 6 -9.55 7.97 11.96
N LEU A 7 -9.74 8.67 13.07
CA LEU A 7 -11.08 9.15 13.51
C LEU A 7 -11.67 10.16 12.50
N ALA A 8 -10.87 11.09 11.99
CA ALA A 8 -11.35 12.05 11.00
C ALA A 8 -11.71 11.36 9.68
N ALA A 9 -10.94 10.35 9.25
CA ALA A 9 -11.26 9.54 8.08
C ALA A 9 -12.57 8.76 8.25
N ILE A 10 -12.79 8.14 9.42
CA ILE A 10 -14.07 7.47 9.75
C ILE A 10 -15.23 8.47 9.71
N ASN A 11 -15.05 9.69 10.22
CA ASN A 11 -16.08 10.72 10.15
C ASN A 11 -16.38 11.17 8.71
N ILE A 12 -15.40 11.19 7.81
CA ILE A 12 -15.62 11.42 6.38
C ILE A 12 -16.50 10.31 5.81
N ILE A 13 -16.19 9.04 6.13
CA ILE A 13 -16.96 7.88 5.66
C ILE A 13 -18.42 7.96 6.14
N LEU A 14 -18.64 8.23 7.42
CA LEU A 14 -19.98 8.31 8.02
C LEU A 14 -20.78 9.49 7.44
N SER A 15 -20.15 10.66 7.27
CA SER A 15 -20.81 11.85 6.73
C SER A 15 -21.25 11.68 5.28
N ASN A 16 -20.56 10.86 4.49
CA ASN A 16 -20.91 10.56 3.10
C ASN A 16 -22.30 9.90 2.94
N VAL A 17 -22.77 9.23 4.00
CA VAL A 17 -24.10 8.61 4.06
C VAL A 17 -25.06 9.36 5.00
N GLY A 18 -24.73 10.59 5.39
CA GLY A 18 -25.57 11.44 6.24
C GLY A 18 -25.59 11.06 7.72
N GLN A 19 -24.65 10.23 8.18
CA GLN A 19 -24.51 9.94 9.62
C GLN A 19 -23.75 11.07 10.33
N SER A 20 -24.08 11.29 11.60
CA SER A 20 -23.41 12.30 12.43
C SER A 20 -21.97 11.89 12.75
N PRO A 21 -21.04 12.87 12.82
CA PRO A 21 -19.67 12.61 13.23
C PRO A 21 -19.62 12.04 14.66
N VAL A 22 -18.62 11.19 14.89
CA VAL A 22 -18.36 10.57 16.20
C VAL A 22 -17.08 11.15 16.82
N THR A 23 -17.01 11.14 18.15
CA THR A 23 -15.87 11.69 18.90
C THR A 23 -14.83 10.64 19.27
N ASN A 24 -15.17 9.36 19.15
CA ASN A 24 -14.28 8.22 19.41
C ASN A 24 -14.62 7.05 18.50
N ILE A 25 -13.65 6.18 18.28
CA ILE A 25 -13.84 4.93 17.55
C ILE A 25 -14.36 3.88 18.53
N ASP A 26 -15.69 3.70 18.54
CA ASP A 26 -16.35 2.72 19.41
C ASP A 26 -16.66 1.45 18.62
N ALA A 27 -15.91 0.38 18.91
CA ALA A 27 -16.08 -0.92 18.27
C ALA A 27 -17.44 -1.59 18.54
N SER A 28 -18.23 -1.09 19.51
CA SER A 28 -19.58 -1.58 19.78
C SER A 28 -20.60 -1.07 18.76
N ASN A 29 -20.29 0.04 18.06
CA ASN A 29 -21.15 0.59 17.00
C ASN A 29 -20.87 -0.12 15.66
N PRO A 30 -21.84 -0.86 15.10
CA PRO A 30 -21.64 -1.61 13.86
C PRO A 30 -21.23 -0.75 12.66
N ALA A 31 -21.74 0.49 12.57
CA ALA A 31 -21.41 1.39 11.47
C ALA A 31 -19.95 1.86 11.54
N ILE A 32 -19.48 2.19 12.76
CA ILE A 32 -18.07 2.58 12.97
C ILE A 32 -17.14 1.41 12.65
N LYS A 33 -17.48 0.20 13.16
CA LYS A 33 -16.70 -1.01 12.90
C LYS A 33 -16.62 -1.33 11.40
N LEU A 34 -17.72 -1.18 10.67
CA LEU A 34 -17.76 -1.40 9.24
C LEU A 34 -16.91 -0.34 8.51
N ALA A 35 -17.05 0.95 8.89
CA ALA A 35 -16.25 2.03 8.30
C ALA A 35 -14.75 1.82 8.53
N GLU A 36 -14.35 1.42 9.73
CA GLU A 36 -12.97 1.08 10.07
C GLU A 36 -12.45 -0.08 9.23
N SER A 37 -13.20 -1.18 9.14
CA SER A 37 -12.83 -2.36 8.34
C SER A 37 -12.65 -2.03 6.86
N ILE A 38 -13.52 -1.18 6.29
CA ILE A 38 -13.40 -0.74 4.90
C ILE A 38 -12.20 0.18 4.71
N LEU A 39 -11.94 1.08 5.67
CA LEU A 39 -10.76 1.95 5.61
C LEU A 39 -9.46 1.13 5.62
N ASP A 40 -9.38 0.13 6.49
CA ASP A 40 -8.21 -0.77 6.57
C ASP A 40 -8.08 -1.63 5.29
N GLU A 41 -9.19 -2.14 4.73
CA GLU A 41 -9.21 -2.85 3.44
C GLU A 41 -8.65 -1.98 2.30
N VAL A 42 -9.13 -0.74 2.20
CA VAL A 42 -8.68 0.21 1.17
C VAL A 42 -7.22 0.61 1.36
N THR A 43 -6.82 0.85 2.62
CA THR A 43 -5.44 1.19 2.97
C THR A 43 -4.47 0.09 2.54
N ASN A 44 -4.80 -1.17 2.81
CA ASN A 44 -3.99 -2.30 2.40
C ASN A 44 -3.96 -2.47 0.88
N ALA A 45 -5.13 -2.41 0.23
CA ALA A 45 -5.22 -2.54 -1.24
C ALA A 45 -4.41 -1.45 -1.96
N LEU A 46 -4.45 -0.21 -1.47
CA LEU A 46 -3.70 0.90 -2.04
C LEU A 46 -2.19 0.65 -2.01
N GLN A 47 -1.68 0.09 -0.94
CA GLN A 47 -0.24 -0.15 -0.75
C GLN A 47 0.31 -1.28 -1.62
N THR A 48 -0.54 -2.20 -2.09
CA THR A 48 -0.12 -3.26 -3.04
C THR A 48 0.25 -2.71 -4.43
N GLU A 49 -0.07 -1.45 -4.72
CA GLU A 49 0.25 -0.81 -5.99
C GLU A 49 1.72 -0.37 -6.11
N GLN A 50 2.53 -0.58 -5.07
CA GLN A 50 3.98 -0.32 -5.08
C GLN A 50 4.33 1.16 -5.32
N TRP A 51 4.00 1.99 -4.37
CA TRP A 51 4.33 3.41 -4.38
C TRP A 51 5.75 3.67 -3.89
N HIS A 52 6.35 4.77 -4.30
CA HIS A 52 7.67 5.18 -3.84
C HIS A 52 7.80 5.19 -2.31
N PHE A 53 6.75 5.62 -1.58
CA PHE A 53 6.81 5.70 -0.12
C PHE A 53 6.86 4.35 0.60
N ASN A 54 6.45 3.26 -0.04
CA ASN A 54 6.42 1.93 0.57
C ASN A 54 7.24 0.86 -0.18
N THR A 55 8.05 1.28 -1.16
CA THR A 55 8.93 0.40 -1.92
C THR A 55 10.38 0.75 -1.62
N GLU A 56 11.18 -0.24 -1.29
CA GLU A 56 12.62 -0.10 -1.11
C GLU A 56 13.34 -1.09 -2.01
N GLN A 57 14.37 -0.59 -2.72
CA GLN A 57 15.23 -1.40 -3.56
C GLN A 57 16.46 -1.86 -2.78
N ASP A 58 16.98 -3.03 -3.18
CA ASP A 58 18.20 -3.60 -2.59
C ASP A 58 18.17 -3.71 -1.05
N TYR A 59 17.00 -3.99 -0.45
CA TYR A 59 16.88 -4.13 0.98
C TYR A 59 17.63 -5.36 1.49
N PRO A 60 18.55 -5.23 2.48
CA PRO A 60 19.39 -6.34 2.93
C PRO A 60 18.67 -7.25 3.92
N PHE A 61 18.49 -8.51 3.59
CA PHE A 61 18.04 -9.56 4.48
C PHE A 61 19.21 -10.42 4.93
N VAL A 62 19.54 -10.32 6.21
CA VAL A 62 20.66 -11.04 6.82
C VAL A 62 20.16 -12.36 7.41
N PRO A 63 20.77 -13.52 7.05
CA PRO A 63 20.43 -14.79 7.66
C PRO A 63 20.76 -14.82 9.16
N ASP A 64 19.92 -15.51 9.94
CA ASP A 64 20.18 -15.80 11.34
C ASP A 64 21.30 -16.84 11.54
N VAL A 65 21.55 -17.23 12.79
CA VAL A 65 22.59 -18.24 13.15
C VAL A 65 22.33 -19.63 12.55
N ASN A 66 21.10 -19.91 12.12
CA ASN A 66 20.72 -21.14 11.45
C ASN A 66 20.70 -20.98 9.91
N GLY A 67 21.12 -19.84 9.40
CA GLY A 67 21.05 -19.49 7.99
C GLY A 67 19.65 -19.17 7.50
N GLN A 68 18.67 -18.93 8.37
CA GLN A 68 17.30 -18.67 8.00
C GLN A 68 17.01 -17.16 8.01
N ILE A 69 16.12 -16.73 7.13
CA ILE A 69 15.66 -15.34 7.08
C ILE A 69 14.17 -15.32 7.40
N VAL A 70 13.83 -14.75 8.57
CA VAL A 70 12.46 -14.53 9.00
C VAL A 70 11.95 -13.24 8.35
N VAL A 71 10.76 -13.32 7.75
CA VAL A 71 10.13 -12.21 7.05
C VAL A 71 9.33 -11.37 8.05
N PRO A 72 9.52 -10.04 8.10
CA PRO A 72 8.69 -9.15 8.91
C PRO A 72 7.22 -9.22 8.51
N SER A 73 6.31 -9.09 9.49
CA SER A 73 4.86 -9.20 9.28
C SER A 73 4.27 -8.07 8.42
N ASN A 74 4.99 -6.96 8.31
CA ASN A 74 4.62 -5.80 7.50
C ASN A 74 5.21 -5.83 6.08
N LEU A 75 5.77 -6.95 5.64
CA LEU A 75 6.21 -7.14 4.26
C LEU A 75 5.03 -7.61 3.40
N LEU A 76 4.64 -6.81 2.40
CA LEU A 76 3.56 -7.14 1.46
C LEU A 76 4.04 -7.99 0.29
N ALA A 77 5.14 -7.60 -0.31
CA ALA A 77 5.71 -8.28 -1.46
C ALA A 77 7.24 -8.16 -1.44
N LEU A 78 7.88 -9.08 -2.13
CA LEU A 78 9.32 -9.03 -2.41
C LEU A 78 9.58 -9.54 -3.81
N ASP A 79 10.64 -9.03 -4.41
CA ASP A 79 11.18 -9.55 -5.66
C ASP A 79 12.71 -9.59 -5.58
N LEU A 80 13.30 -10.45 -6.40
CA LEU A 80 14.75 -10.51 -6.51
C LEU A 80 15.26 -9.42 -7.45
N VAL A 81 16.39 -8.86 -7.09
CA VAL A 81 17.13 -8.00 -8.00
C VAL A 81 17.47 -8.73 -9.29
N PRO A 82 17.47 -8.07 -10.47
CA PRO A 82 17.56 -8.72 -11.79
C PRO A 82 18.79 -9.59 -12.03
N TRP A 83 19.86 -9.39 -11.27
CA TRP A 83 21.11 -10.17 -11.40
C TRP A 83 21.16 -11.42 -10.50
N ASP A 84 20.16 -11.64 -9.65
CA ASP A 84 20.09 -12.83 -8.78
C ASP A 84 19.26 -13.92 -9.47
N GLU A 85 19.89 -15.04 -9.78
CA GLU A 85 19.27 -16.17 -10.48
C GLU A 85 18.44 -17.11 -9.56
N ARG A 86 18.35 -16.81 -8.29
CA ARG A 86 17.55 -17.58 -7.33
C ARG A 86 16.04 -17.36 -7.58
N ASP A 87 15.19 -18.20 -7.04
CA ASP A 87 13.73 -18.04 -7.07
C ASP A 87 13.24 -18.07 -5.61
N ILE A 88 13.13 -16.88 -5.02
CA ILE A 88 12.82 -16.70 -3.59
C ILE A 88 11.33 -16.41 -3.41
N VAL A 89 10.73 -17.12 -2.47
CA VAL A 89 9.33 -16.92 -2.07
C VAL A 89 9.19 -16.93 -0.56
N ILE A 90 8.09 -16.40 -0.06
CA ILE A 90 7.74 -16.48 1.37
C ILE A 90 6.98 -17.79 1.61
N ARG A 91 7.48 -18.60 2.55
CA ARG A 91 6.78 -19.79 3.06
C ARG A 91 6.90 -19.87 4.58
N SER A 92 5.78 -20.02 5.26
CA SER A 92 5.73 -20.13 6.72
C SER A 92 6.47 -18.97 7.44
N GLY A 93 6.34 -17.74 6.91
CA GLY A 93 6.98 -16.55 7.48
C GLY A 93 8.51 -16.48 7.31
N LYS A 94 9.07 -17.28 6.41
CA LYS A 94 10.51 -17.30 6.09
C LYS A 94 10.74 -17.26 4.59
N LEU A 95 11.91 -16.80 4.18
CA LEU A 95 12.34 -16.91 2.80
C LEU A 95 12.66 -18.37 2.46
N TYR A 96 12.27 -18.78 1.26
CA TYR A 96 12.51 -20.12 0.72
C TYR A 96 13.00 -20.02 -0.72
N ASP A 97 14.13 -20.65 -0.99
CA ASP A 97 14.66 -20.77 -2.35
C ASP A 97 13.99 -21.96 -3.04
N LYS A 98 13.17 -21.68 -4.05
CA LYS A 98 12.47 -22.72 -4.84
C LYS A 98 13.41 -23.49 -5.75
N LYS A 99 14.48 -22.85 -6.25
CA LYS A 99 15.45 -23.46 -7.16
C LYS A 99 16.29 -24.52 -6.43
N ASN A 100 16.75 -24.19 -5.21
CA ASN A 100 17.59 -25.08 -4.40
C ASN A 100 16.81 -25.85 -3.33
N HIS A 101 15.49 -25.66 -3.24
CA HIS A 101 14.60 -26.33 -2.27
C HIS A 101 15.05 -26.17 -0.81
N THR A 102 15.53 -24.99 -0.40
CA THR A 102 16.10 -24.74 0.94
C THR A 102 15.58 -23.48 1.58
N TYR A 103 15.59 -23.47 2.91
CA TYR A 103 15.38 -22.26 3.76
C TYR A 103 16.69 -21.66 4.22
N THR A 104 17.85 -22.26 3.87
CA THR A 104 19.15 -21.87 4.39
C THR A 104 19.92 -21.04 3.38
N PHE A 105 20.33 -19.87 3.83
CA PHE A 105 21.12 -18.91 3.07
C PHE A 105 22.46 -18.67 3.78
N THR A 106 23.53 -18.60 3.03
CA THR A 106 24.90 -18.40 3.54
C THR A 106 25.35 -16.94 3.43
N THR A 107 24.64 -16.14 2.68
CA THR A 107 24.96 -14.73 2.41
C THR A 107 23.74 -13.85 2.60
N THR A 108 23.97 -12.56 2.84
CA THR A 108 22.91 -11.55 2.79
C THR A 108 22.22 -11.57 1.42
N LEU A 109 20.89 -11.51 1.43
CA LEU A 109 20.08 -11.35 0.23
C LEU A 109 19.71 -9.88 0.08
N PHE A 110 19.81 -9.37 -1.15
CA PHE A 110 19.31 -8.04 -1.48
C PHE A 110 18.03 -8.23 -2.29
N LEU A 111 16.93 -7.66 -1.82
CA LEU A 111 15.60 -7.85 -2.40
C LEU A 111 14.92 -6.49 -2.55
N ASP A 112 14.16 -6.36 -3.62
CA ASP A 112 13.21 -5.27 -3.75
C ASP A 112 11.97 -5.62 -2.94
N VAL A 113 11.54 -4.72 -2.06
CA VAL A 113 10.50 -4.99 -1.08
C VAL A 113 9.40 -3.94 -1.10
N VAL A 114 8.20 -4.38 -0.81
CA VAL A 114 7.02 -3.53 -0.62
C VAL A 114 6.52 -3.71 0.80
N TRP A 115 6.50 -2.60 1.54
CA TRP A 115 6.04 -2.58 2.93
C TRP A 115 4.57 -2.22 3.05
N THR A 116 3.93 -2.66 4.14
CA THR A 116 2.64 -2.12 4.58
C THR A 116 2.82 -1.27 5.82
N PHE A 117 2.11 -0.16 5.86
CA PHE A 117 2.08 0.80 6.95
C PHE A 117 0.65 1.00 7.44
N ASP A 118 0.50 1.35 8.70
CA ASP A 118 -0.79 1.74 9.25
C ASP A 118 -1.28 3.05 8.59
N PHE A 119 -2.61 3.24 8.55
CA PHE A 119 -3.23 4.44 7.97
C PHE A 119 -2.59 5.74 8.46
N VAL A 120 -2.20 5.82 9.73
CA VAL A 120 -1.61 7.02 10.34
C VAL A 120 -0.23 7.38 9.81
N ASP A 121 0.49 6.42 9.25
CA ASP A 121 1.86 6.57 8.76
C ASP A 121 1.92 6.84 7.24
N LEU A 122 0.80 6.75 6.54
CA LEU A 122 0.73 7.07 5.12
C LEU A 122 1.00 8.56 4.86
N PRO A 123 1.54 8.93 3.69
CA PRO A 123 1.57 10.32 3.25
C PRO A 123 0.15 10.89 3.12
N GLU A 124 -0.02 12.19 3.37
CA GLU A 124 -1.33 12.81 3.54
C GLU A 124 -2.25 12.66 2.32
N VAL A 125 -1.69 12.71 1.11
CA VAL A 125 -2.45 12.53 -0.13
C VAL A 125 -3.07 11.13 -0.23
N PHE A 126 -2.36 10.11 0.22
CA PHE A 126 -2.85 8.72 0.26
C PHE A 126 -3.91 8.51 1.34
N LYS A 127 -3.78 9.17 2.51
CA LYS A 127 -4.82 9.17 3.55
C LYS A 127 -6.13 9.74 3.02
N GLN A 128 -6.07 10.87 2.32
CA GLN A 128 -7.25 11.50 1.73
C GLN A 128 -7.89 10.61 0.68
N TYR A 129 -7.10 10.07 -0.23
CA TYR A 129 -7.61 9.13 -1.23
C TYR A 129 -8.25 7.90 -0.58
N ALA A 130 -7.59 7.28 0.40
CA ALA A 130 -8.11 6.11 1.10
C ALA A 130 -9.43 6.41 1.83
N ALA A 131 -9.55 7.57 2.48
CA ALA A 131 -10.80 7.99 3.14
C ALA A 131 -11.95 8.20 2.15
N ILE A 132 -11.71 8.86 1.00
CA ILE A 132 -12.71 9.09 -0.04
C ILE A 132 -13.15 7.76 -0.67
N ARG A 133 -12.21 6.90 -1.06
CA ARG A 133 -12.50 5.59 -1.63
C ARG A 133 -13.25 4.69 -0.64
N ALA A 134 -12.85 4.71 0.64
CA ALA A 134 -13.56 3.98 1.68
C ALA A 134 -14.99 4.51 1.89
N ALA A 135 -15.21 5.83 1.79
CA ALA A 135 -16.53 6.44 1.88
C ALA A 135 -17.46 5.97 0.73
N ASN A 136 -16.91 5.84 -0.49
CA ASN A 136 -17.65 5.34 -1.65
C ASN A 136 -18.03 3.87 -1.49
N LEU A 137 -17.09 3.04 -1.04
CA LEU A 137 -17.35 1.62 -0.78
C LEU A 137 -18.35 1.44 0.37
N PHE A 138 -18.26 2.24 1.42
CA PHE A 138 -19.21 2.23 2.53
C PHE A 138 -20.63 2.59 2.07
N ALA A 139 -20.78 3.66 1.28
CA ALA A 139 -22.08 4.06 0.71
C ALA A 139 -22.69 2.95 -0.15
N GLY A 140 -21.89 2.30 -0.99
CA GLY A 140 -22.34 1.18 -1.81
C GLY A 140 -22.75 -0.04 -0.99
N ARG A 141 -21.99 -0.40 0.05
CA ARG A 141 -22.25 -1.59 0.89
C ARG A 141 -23.33 -1.36 1.95
N ALA A 142 -23.41 -0.15 2.53
CA ALA A 142 -24.34 0.14 3.62
C ALA A 142 -25.70 0.70 3.17
N VAL A 143 -25.75 1.48 2.08
CA VAL A 143 -26.95 2.23 1.67
C VAL A 143 -27.50 1.76 0.31
N GLY A 144 -26.65 1.23 -0.56
CA GLY A 144 -27.03 0.77 -1.89
C GLY A 144 -27.50 1.90 -2.83
N SER A 145 -27.17 3.17 -2.53
CA SER A 145 -27.59 4.33 -3.31
C SER A 145 -26.62 4.59 -4.47
N THR A 146 -27.10 4.41 -5.70
CA THR A 146 -26.34 4.69 -6.92
C THR A 146 -26.11 6.18 -7.19
N GLU A 147 -26.95 7.08 -6.64
CA GLU A 147 -26.79 8.52 -6.84
C GLU A 147 -25.67 9.12 -6.00
N VAL A 148 -25.53 8.69 -4.74
CA VAL A 148 -24.42 9.10 -3.86
C VAL A 148 -23.08 8.66 -4.46
N VAL A 149 -23.01 7.46 -5.02
CA VAL A 149 -21.80 6.92 -5.65
C VAL A 149 -21.32 7.78 -6.83
N LYS A 150 -22.20 8.28 -7.69
CA LYS A 150 -21.80 9.07 -8.88
C LYS A 150 -21.12 10.40 -8.55
N TYR A 151 -21.56 11.10 -7.49
CA TYR A 151 -20.91 12.34 -7.08
C TYR A 151 -19.52 12.09 -6.47
N SER A 152 -19.39 10.99 -5.75
CA SER A 152 -18.14 10.62 -5.11
C SER A 152 -17.09 10.06 -6.06
N GLU A 153 -17.44 9.48 -7.20
CA GLU A 153 -16.50 8.99 -8.22
C GLU A 153 -15.60 10.11 -8.76
N ARG A 154 -16.13 11.31 -8.91
CA ARG A 154 -15.34 12.47 -9.35
C ARG A 154 -14.33 12.89 -8.29
N GLU A 155 -14.71 12.92 -7.02
CA GLU A 155 -13.82 13.27 -5.91
C GLU A 155 -12.73 12.21 -5.75
N GLU A 156 -13.08 10.93 -5.89
CA GLU A 156 -12.12 9.83 -5.89
C GLU A 156 -11.09 9.97 -7.02
N SER A 157 -11.54 10.30 -8.24
CA SER A 157 -10.66 10.50 -9.38
C SER A 157 -9.68 11.67 -9.16
N ILE A 158 -10.15 12.77 -8.56
CA ILE A 158 -9.30 13.92 -8.22
C ILE A 158 -8.27 13.54 -7.15
N ALA A 159 -8.70 12.84 -6.10
CA ALA A 159 -7.80 12.39 -5.04
C ALA A 159 -6.77 11.36 -5.56
N ARG A 160 -7.19 10.48 -6.49
CA ARG A 160 -6.27 9.55 -7.16
C ARG A 160 -5.23 10.28 -8.01
N ALA A 161 -5.66 11.30 -8.77
CA ALA A 161 -4.75 12.12 -9.54
C ALA A 161 -3.70 12.84 -8.66
N ALA A 162 -4.09 13.30 -7.46
CA ALA A 162 -3.17 13.88 -6.49
C ALA A 162 -2.13 12.87 -5.97
N CYS A 163 -2.51 11.58 -5.79
CA CYS A 163 -1.55 10.53 -5.45
C CYS A 163 -0.52 10.31 -6.57
N LEU A 164 -0.97 10.26 -7.84
CA LEU A 164 -0.08 10.09 -8.98
C LEU A 164 0.85 11.31 -9.17
N GLU A 165 0.34 12.53 -8.93
CA GLU A 165 1.17 13.74 -8.95
C GLU A 165 2.22 13.72 -7.83
N TYR A 166 1.84 13.28 -6.63
CA TYR A 166 2.77 13.11 -5.52
C TYR A 166 3.86 12.09 -5.86
N GLU A 167 3.49 10.94 -6.40
CA GLU A 167 4.40 9.89 -6.85
C GLU A 167 5.41 10.42 -7.88
N THR A 168 4.93 11.10 -8.91
CA THR A 168 5.78 11.69 -9.96
C THR A 168 6.79 12.69 -9.40
N ARG A 169 6.41 13.45 -8.37
CA ARG A 169 7.30 14.42 -7.71
C ARG A 169 8.35 13.75 -6.81
N GLN A 170 8.00 12.63 -6.17
CA GLN A 170 8.91 11.93 -5.23
C GLN A 170 9.92 11.04 -5.97
N ALA A 171 9.51 10.45 -7.09
CA ALA A 171 10.34 9.53 -7.85
C ALA A 171 11.51 10.21 -8.59
N ASP A 172 11.56 11.56 -8.57
CA ASP A 172 12.66 12.40 -9.12
C ASP A 172 13.14 11.94 -10.51
N TYR A 173 12.17 11.53 -11.36
CA TYR A 173 12.46 11.02 -12.71
C TYR A 173 13.16 12.07 -13.54
N ASN A 174 14.48 12.03 -13.52
CA ASN A 174 15.30 12.85 -14.39
C ASN A 174 15.53 12.12 -15.70
N ILE A 175 14.70 12.39 -16.70
CA ILE A 175 14.81 11.82 -18.07
C ILE A 175 16.22 12.00 -18.67
N PHE A 176 17.01 12.92 -18.15
CA PHE A 176 18.36 13.23 -18.65
C PHE A 176 19.49 12.54 -17.87
N SER A 177 19.24 11.95 -16.69
CA SER A 177 20.27 11.22 -15.94
C SER A 177 20.40 9.76 -16.37
N ASP A 178 19.39 9.17 -16.99
CA ASP A 178 19.40 7.78 -17.47
C ASP A 178 20.14 7.57 -18.81
N VAL A 179 20.75 8.61 -19.38
CA VAL A 179 21.49 8.50 -20.67
C VAL A 179 22.89 7.92 -20.49
N ALA A 180 23.35 7.67 -19.29
CA ALA A 180 24.67 7.11 -19.00
C ALA A 180 24.62 5.65 -18.52
N GLY A 181 24.01 4.76 -19.31
CA GLY A 181 24.43 3.35 -19.33
C GLY A 181 23.69 2.36 -18.45
N ASP A 182 22.59 2.71 -17.78
CA ASP A 182 21.75 1.73 -17.10
C ASP A 182 20.38 1.62 -17.78
N THR A 183 20.17 0.49 -18.46
CA THR A 183 18.95 0.18 -19.22
C THR A 183 17.85 -0.42 -18.31
N SER A 184 17.80 -0.04 -17.05
CA SER A 184 16.66 -0.35 -16.18
C SER A 184 15.50 0.62 -16.44
N VAL A 185 15.16 0.80 -17.69
CA VAL A 185 13.95 1.52 -18.11
C VAL A 185 12.76 0.70 -17.62
N ILE A 186 12.12 1.23 -16.56
CA ILE A 186 10.68 1.11 -16.29
C ILE A 186 10.06 -0.15 -16.92
N HIS A 187 9.99 -1.23 -16.16
CA HIS A 187 9.08 -2.32 -16.52
C HIS A 187 7.64 -1.89 -16.19
N PHE A 188 7.16 -0.92 -16.96
CA PHE A 188 5.73 -0.73 -17.13
C PHE A 188 5.23 -1.97 -17.86
N ARG A 189 4.76 -2.97 -17.13
CA ARG A 189 3.93 -4.03 -17.72
C ARG A 189 2.53 -3.48 -17.85
N PRO A 190 2.05 -3.16 -19.06
CA PRO A 190 0.62 -2.97 -19.24
C PRO A 190 -0.03 -4.32 -18.93
N TYR A 191 -1.06 -4.29 -18.13
CA TYR A 191 -1.94 -5.44 -17.95
C TYR A 191 -2.59 -5.74 -19.32
N ASP A 192 -2.28 -6.92 -19.86
CA ASP A 192 -3.10 -7.59 -20.88
C ASP A 192 -4.32 -8.23 -20.23
#